data_1282fc919d3c2ab82ca1aafd711c80de
#
_entry.id   1282fc919d3c2ab82ca1aafd711c80de
#
_cell.length_a   1.000
_cell.length_b   1.000
_cell.length_c   1.000
_cell.angle_alpha   90.00
_cell.angle_beta   90.00
_cell.angle_gamma   90.00
#
_symmetry.space_group_name_H-M   'P 1'
#
loop_
_entity.id
_entity.type
_entity.pdbx_description
1 polymer ?
#
loop_
_entity_poly.entity_id
_entity_poly.type
_entity_poly.pdbx_seq_one_letter_code
_entity_poly.pdbx_strand_id
1 'polypeptide(L)'
;YGYQKDPQQKGHLLIDEEAAEVVREVFTLFSQGYGKTAIAKILNEQGVPNPTEYKRQKGLRYQQPESQNSTLWRYYTISAMLRNEMYIGTMVQGKYGSVSYKTKQNRPRPKETWYRKENTHEAVIDQELWNTVQRMLEEKAKPFATGKTGIFAGKVKCAGCGYHMRSTKTKDRYYLKCATHHIAK
;
A
#
# COMPACT_ATOMS: atom_id res chain seq x y z
N TYR A 1 -7.81 6.01 4.19
CA TYR A 1 -8.32 4.79 4.76
C TYR A 1 -7.95 4.74 6.23
N GLY A 2 -8.87 4.35 7.10
CA GLY A 2 -8.73 4.42 8.55
C GLY A 2 -9.09 5.77 9.17
N TYR A 3 -9.22 6.81 8.38
CA TYR A 3 -9.59 8.15 8.84
C TYR A 3 -10.58 8.83 7.91
N GLN A 4 -11.40 9.68 8.48
CA GLN A 4 -12.30 10.60 7.80
C GLN A 4 -12.00 12.04 8.21
N LYS A 5 -12.44 12.99 7.38
CA LYS A 5 -12.29 14.42 7.70
C LYS A 5 -13.27 14.81 8.79
N ASP A 6 -12.80 15.59 9.75
CA ASP A 6 -13.69 16.21 10.73
C ASP A 6 -14.58 17.26 10.04
N PRO A 7 -15.90 17.13 10.10
CA PRO A 7 -16.81 18.10 9.51
C PRO A 7 -16.82 19.45 10.23
N GLN A 8 -16.43 19.47 11.51
CA GLN A 8 -16.44 20.67 12.36
C GLN A 8 -15.12 21.42 12.32
N GLN A 9 -14.00 20.71 12.15
CA GLN A 9 -12.67 21.31 12.19
C GLN A 9 -11.88 21.01 10.92
N LYS A 10 -11.67 22.04 10.08
CA LYS A 10 -10.91 21.91 8.84
C LYS A 10 -9.47 21.46 9.12
N GLY A 11 -9.07 20.36 8.49
CA GLY A 11 -7.71 19.80 8.59
C GLY A 11 -7.53 18.79 9.73
N HIS A 12 -8.52 18.63 10.60
CA HIS A 12 -8.55 17.57 11.60
C HIS A 12 -9.03 16.25 11.01
N LEU A 13 -8.55 15.14 11.57
CA LEU A 13 -8.91 13.77 11.16
C LEU A 13 -9.54 13.04 12.33
N LEU A 14 -10.67 12.41 12.08
CA LEU A 14 -11.34 11.49 13.00
C LEU A 14 -11.09 10.05 12.54
N ILE A 15 -11.07 9.12 13.48
CA ILE A 15 -10.98 7.69 13.15
C ILE A 15 -12.27 7.27 12.43
N ASP A 16 -12.12 6.54 11.33
CA ASP A 16 -13.19 5.80 10.66
C ASP A 16 -13.09 4.35 11.15
N GLU A 17 -13.90 4.01 12.17
CA GLU A 17 -13.74 2.75 12.91
C GLU A 17 -13.82 1.52 12.00
N GLU A 18 -14.74 1.48 11.04
CA GLU A 18 -14.87 0.37 10.10
C GLU A 18 -13.56 0.13 9.31
N ALA A 19 -12.95 1.20 8.82
CA ALA A 19 -11.68 1.12 8.10
C ALA A 19 -10.48 0.96 9.06
N ALA A 20 -10.56 1.48 10.27
CA ALA A 20 -9.52 1.39 11.29
C ALA A 20 -9.36 -0.05 11.82
N GLU A 21 -10.46 -0.79 11.98
CA GLU A 21 -10.41 -2.21 12.35
C GLU A 21 -9.59 -3.02 11.37
N VAL A 22 -9.78 -2.81 10.08
CA VAL A 22 -8.97 -3.47 9.03
C VAL A 22 -7.50 -3.07 9.12
N VAL A 23 -7.19 -1.81 9.45
CA VAL A 23 -5.81 -1.37 9.66
C VAL A 23 -5.19 -2.10 10.85
N ARG A 24 -5.90 -2.18 11.99
CA ARG A 24 -5.45 -2.92 13.18
C ARG A 24 -5.20 -4.41 12.87
N GLU A 25 -6.11 -5.03 12.13
CA GLU A 25 -5.96 -6.43 11.69
C GLU A 25 -4.71 -6.63 10.84
N VAL A 26 -4.44 -5.77 9.87
CA VAL A 26 -3.24 -5.82 9.03
C VAL A 26 -1.96 -5.73 9.86
N PHE A 27 -1.90 -4.83 10.83
CA PHE A 27 -0.74 -4.68 11.71
C PHE A 27 -0.56 -5.89 12.63
N THR A 28 -1.65 -6.39 13.21
CA THR A 28 -1.65 -7.58 14.08
C THR A 28 -1.20 -8.82 13.33
N LEU A 29 -1.78 -9.11 12.15
CA LEU A 29 -1.36 -10.25 11.33
C LEU A 29 0.10 -10.16 10.93
N PHE A 30 0.60 -8.95 10.59
CA PHE A 30 2.00 -8.79 10.24
C PHE A 30 2.92 -9.02 11.44
N SER A 31 2.56 -8.55 12.64
CA SER A 31 3.32 -8.79 13.89
C SER A 31 3.36 -10.26 14.28
N GLN A 32 2.31 -11.04 13.94
CA GLN A 32 2.25 -12.49 14.10
C GLN A 32 3.10 -13.25 13.07
N GLY A 33 3.76 -12.54 12.12
CA GLY A 33 4.67 -13.15 11.14
C GLY A 33 4.09 -13.41 9.77
N TYR A 34 2.81 -13.11 9.53
CA TYR A 34 2.21 -13.27 8.20
C TYR A 34 2.91 -12.37 7.17
N GLY A 35 3.14 -12.92 5.98
CA GLY A 35 3.69 -12.14 4.87
C GLY A 35 2.64 -11.21 4.25
N LYS A 36 3.08 -10.09 3.66
CA LYS A 36 2.18 -9.10 3.02
C LYS A 36 1.24 -9.69 1.97
N THR A 37 1.71 -10.71 1.23
CA THR A 37 0.87 -11.42 0.24
C THR A 37 -0.17 -12.32 0.91
N ALA A 38 0.19 -12.97 2.02
CA ALA A 38 -0.73 -13.79 2.80
C ALA A 38 -1.83 -12.93 3.43
N ILE A 39 -1.47 -11.78 4.02
CA ILE A 39 -2.43 -10.81 4.57
C ILE A 39 -3.40 -10.33 3.48
N ALA A 40 -2.88 -9.95 2.30
CA ALA A 40 -3.73 -9.53 1.19
C ALA A 40 -4.69 -10.66 0.75
N LYS A 41 -4.26 -11.91 0.79
CA LYS A 41 -5.09 -13.07 0.48
C LYS A 41 -6.20 -13.27 1.52
N ILE A 42 -5.88 -13.21 2.81
CA ILE A 42 -6.84 -13.31 3.92
C ILE A 42 -7.95 -12.27 3.77
N LEU A 43 -7.59 -11.00 3.59
CA LEU A 43 -8.57 -9.92 3.42
C LEU A 43 -9.45 -10.10 2.17
N ASN A 44 -8.90 -10.65 1.09
CA ASN A 44 -9.67 -10.95 -0.12
C ASN A 44 -10.64 -12.13 0.09
N GLU A 45 -10.23 -13.15 0.83
CA GLU A 45 -11.07 -14.31 1.18
C GLU A 45 -12.20 -13.92 2.13
N GLN A 46 -11.96 -12.97 3.02
CA GLN A 46 -12.98 -12.39 3.90
C GLN A 46 -13.91 -11.42 3.18
N GLY A 47 -13.64 -11.07 1.92
CA GLY A 47 -14.43 -10.10 1.16
C GLY A 47 -14.27 -8.65 1.64
N VAL A 48 -13.24 -8.34 2.41
CA VAL A 48 -12.98 -6.98 2.91
C VAL A 48 -12.66 -6.05 1.74
N PRO A 49 -13.38 -4.93 1.55
CA PRO A 49 -13.13 -4.01 0.46
C PRO A 49 -11.76 -3.34 0.60
N ASN A 50 -11.00 -3.29 -0.49
CA ASN A 50 -9.74 -2.55 -0.48
C ASN A 50 -9.99 -1.02 -0.35
N PRO A 51 -8.98 -0.20 -0.05
CA PRO A 51 -9.18 1.24 0.18
C PRO A 51 -9.86 1.99 -0.97
N THR A 52 -9.69 1.56 -2.20
CA THR A 52 -10.36 2.16 -3.37
C THR A 52 -11.82 1.79 -3.43
N GLU A 53 -12.13 0.51 -3.25
CA GLU A 53 -13.49 -0.02 -3.22
C GLU A 53 -14.29 0.56 -2.05
N TYR A 54 -13.68 0.60 -0.85
CA TYR A 54 -14.28 1.22 0.33
C TYR A 54 -14.69 2.67 0.08
N LYS A 55 -13.79 3.47 -0.53
CA LYS A 55 -14.11 4.86 -0.88
C LYS A 55 -15.26 4.96 -1.88
N ARG A 56 -15.32 4.04 -2.84
CA ARG A 56 -16.41 3.98 -3.82
C ARG A 56 -17.76 3.67 -3.15
N GLN A 57 -17.78 2.69 -2.24
CA GLN A 57 -18.98 2.32 -1.48
C GLN A 57 -19.47 3.47 -0.59
N LYS A 58 -18.56 4.26 -0.02
CA LYS A 58 -18.90 5.46 0.77
C LYS A 58 -19.25 6.69 -0.08
N GLY A 59 -19.27 6.59 -1.41
CA GLY A 59 -19.61 7.70 -2.31
C GLY A 59 -18.60 8.85 -2.31
N LEU A 60 -17.36 8.60 -1.87
CA LEU A 60 -16.33 9.63 -1.83
C LEU A 60 -15.84 9.95 -3.24
N ARG A 61 -15.52 11.24 -3.48
CA ARG A 61 -15.04 11.76 -4.78
C ARG A 61 -13.62 11.24 -5.12
N TYR A 62 -13.49 9.96 -5.30
CA TYR A 62 -12.26 9.36 -5.75
C TYR A 62 -12.54 8.48 -6.97
N GLN A 63 -12.13 8.94 -8.13
CA GLN A 63 -12.23 8.18 -9.36
C GLN A 63 -10.84 7.70 -9.76
N GLN A 64 -10.62 6.40 -9.69
CA GLN A 64 -9.51 5.77 -10.39
C GLN A 64 -9.94 5.48 -11.83
N PRO A 65 -9.01 5.58 -12.82
CA PRO A 65 -9.30 5.13 -14.18
C PRO A 65 -9.79 3.68 -14.16
N GLU A 66 -10.82 3.35 -14.94
CA GLU A 66 -11.45 2.02 -14.98
C GLU A 66 -10.42 0.90 -15.24
N SER A 67 -9.40 1.17 -16.04
CA SER A 67 -8.31 0.24 -16.33
C SER A 67 -7.47 -0.17 -15.11
N GLN A 68 -7.63 0.50 -13.96
CA GLN A 68 -6.90 0.23 -12.71
C GLN A 68 -7.83 -0.17 -11.56
N ASN A 69 -9.11 -0.36 -11.81
CA ASN A 69 -10.12 -0.72 -10.82
C ASN A 69 -9.99 -2.19 -10.39
N SER A 70 -9.01 -2.47 -9.54
CA SER A 70 -8.97 -3.76 -8.84
C SER A 70 -9.62 -3.60 -7.47
N THR A 71 -10.64 -4.41 -7.20
CA THR A 71 -11.30 -4.52 -5.88
C THR A 71 -10.47 -5.33 -4.88
N LEU A 72 -9.40 -5.96 -5.35
CA LEU A 72 -8.59 -6.88 -4.55
C LEU A 72 -7.47 -6.16 -3.80
N TRP A 73 -7.24 -6.59 -2.56
CA TRP A 73 -6.05 -6.26 -1.80
C TRP A 73 -4.80 -6.81 -2.47
N ARG A 74 -3.72 -6.04 -2.43
CA ARG A 74 -2.43 -6.43 -3.01
C ARG A 74 -1.30 -6.17 -2.02
N TYR A 75 -0.21 -6.91 -2.14
CA TYR A 75 0.95 -6.80 -1.24
C TYR A 75 1.51 -5.38 -1.13
N TYR A 76 1.47 -4.59 -2.20
CA TYR A 76 1.96 -3.21 -2.18
C TYR A 76 1.03 -2.28 -1.39
N THR A 77 -0.28 -2.52 -1.39
CA THR A 77 -1.24 -1.78 -0.55
C THR A 77 -0.96 -2.04 0.93
N ILE A 78 -0.80 -3.33 1.30
CA ILE A 78 -0.38 -3.71 2.65
C ILE A 78 0.99 -3.10 3.00
N SER A 79 1.97 -3.16 2.08
CA SER A 79 3.29 -2.58 2.31
C SER A 79 3.28 -1.06 2.52
N ALA A 80 2.42 -0.34 1.79
CA ALA A 80 2.25 1.10 1.97
C ALA A 80 1.57 1.42 3.31
N MET A 81 0.58 0.62 3.69
CA MET A 81 -0.14 0.74 4.96
C MET A 81 0.79 0.56 6.16
N LEU A 82 1.57 -0.52 6.20
CA LEU A 82 2.52 -0.81 7.28
C LEU A 82 3.63 0.23 7.47
N ARG A 83 3.84 1.13 6.49
CA ARG A 83 4.83 2.23 6.55
C ARG A 83 4.22 3.61 6.68
N ASN A 84 2.91 3.69 6.87
CA ASN A 84 2.24 4.98 6.91
C ASN A 84 2.13 5.50 8.34
N GLU A 85 2.97 6.45 8.68
CA GLU A 85 3.05 7.09 10.00
C GLU A 85 1.76 7.81 10.44
N MET A 86 0.81 8.01 9.53
CA MET A 86 -0.50 8.54 9.90
C MET A 86 -1.21 7.65 10.92
N TYR A 87 -0.97 6.35 10.91
CA TYR A 87 -1.63 5.43 11.85
C TYR A 87 -1.14 5.56 13.30
N ILE A 88 -0.04 6.28 13.52
CA ILE A 88 0.46 6.66 14.87
C ILE A 88 0.26 8.15 15.16
N GLY A 89 -0.67 8.81 14.49
CA GLY A 89 -0.98 10.23 14.72
C GLY A 89 0.01 11.23 14.12
N THR A 90 0.95 10.78 13.28
CA THR A 90 1.97 11.64 12.65
C THR A 90 1.57 12.02 11.22
N MET A 91 1.39 13.30 10.97
CA MET A 91 1.16 13.84 9.62
C MET A 91 2.49 14.00 8.88
N VAL A 92 2.59 13.39 7.70
CA VAL A 92 3.77 13.50 6.83
C VAL A 92 3.38 14.04 5.47
N GLN A 93 3.92 15.18 5.11
CA GLN A 93 3.65 15.87 3.84
C GLN A 93 4.95 16.08 3.04
N GLY A 94 4.81 16.49 1.77
CA GLY A 94 5.97 16.81 0.92
C GLY A 94 6.72 15.58 0.39
N LYS A 95 6.15 14.37 0.49
CA LYS A 95 6.77 13.12 -0.04
C LYS A 95 7.04 13.16 -1.54
N TYR A 96 6.25 13.94 -2.27
CA TYR A 96 6.36 14.13 -3.71
C TYR A 96 6.36 15.61 -4.04
N GLY A 97 7.01 15.96 -5.14
CA GLY A 97 6.99 17.33 -5.65
C GLY A 97 7.03 17.37 -7.16
N SER A 98 6.44 18.41 -7.75
CA SER A 98 6.53 18.65 -9.18
C SER A 98 7.98 18.96 -9.58
N VAL A 99 8.41 18.39 -10.71
CA VAL A 99 9.74 18.69 -11.29
C VAL A 99 9.80 20.11 -11.81
N SER A 100 8.69 20.60 -12.36
CA SER A 100 8.56 21.93 -12.92
C SER A 100 7.09 22.34 -12.95
N TYR A 101 6.81 23.65 -12.93
CA TYR A 101 5.44 24.16 -13.10
C TYR A 101 4.85 23.85 -14.50
N LYS A 102 5.73 23.62 -15.50
CA LYS A 102 5.33 23.28 -16.88
C LYS A 102 5.00 21.80 -17.06
N THR A 103 5.50 20.92 -16.18
CA THR A 103 5.30 19.48 -16.28
C THR A 103 4.50 19.00 -15.08
N LYS A 104 3.41 18.26 -15.33
CA LYS A 104 2.61 17.63 -14.26
C LYS A 104 3.28 16.38 -13.66
N GLN A 105 4.59 16.19 -13.89
CA GLN A 105 5.33 15.05 -13.38
C GLN A 105 5.72 15.28 -11.93
N ASN A 106 5.24 14.41 -11.04
CA ASN A 106 5.65 14.37 -9.66
C ASN A 106 6.77 13.34 -9.47
N ARG A 107 7.81 13.72 -8.71
CA ARG A 107 8.89 12.80 -8.30
C ARG A 107 8.95 12.70 -6.77
N PRO A 108 9.38 11.54 -6.24
CA PRO A 108 9.65 11.41 -4.81
C PRO A 108 10.71 12.42 -4.38
N ARG A 109 10.52 13.04 -3.22
CA ARG A 109 11.52 13.90 -2.59
C ARG A 109 12.33 13.12 -1.57
N PRO A 110 13.58 13.51 -1.30
CA PRO A 110 14.37 12.95 -0.21
C PRO A 110 13.61 13.04 1.12
N LYS A 111 13.77 12.02 1.98
CA LYS A 111 13.03 11.94 3.25
C LYS A 111 13.32 13.11 4.18
N GLU A 112 14.51 13.67 4.09
CA GLU A 112 15.00 14.81 4.88
C GLU A 112 14.23 16.10 4.58
N THR A 113 13.60 16.17 3.41
CA THR A 113 12.79 17.34 2.98
C THR A 113 11.31 17.19 3.28
N TRP A 114 10.89 16.08 3.92
CA TRP A 114 9.50 15.87 4.25
C TRP A 114 9.10 16.68 5.50
N TYR A 115 7.91 17.24 5.47
CA TYR A 115 7.33 17.92 6.63
C TYR A 115 6.66 16.86 7.52
N ARG A 116 7.11 16.76 8.76
CA ARG A 116 6.56 15.81 9.75
C ARG A 116 6.05 16.60 10.95
N LYS A 117 4.84 16.28 11.39
CA LYS A 117 4.25 16.81 12.61
C LYS A 117 3.57 15.67 13.36
N GLU A 118 4.03 15.44 14.57
CA GLU A 118 3.50 14.42 15.47
C GLU A 118 2.25 14.90 16.19
N ASN A 119 1.45 13.95 16.71
CA ASN A 119 0.27 14.23 17.53
C ASN A 119 -0.74 15.18 16.84
N THR A 120 -0.95 15.03 15.55
CA THR A 120 -1.92 15.83 14.79
C THR A 120 -3.34 15.29 14.83
N HIS A 121 -3.51 14.02 15.15
CA HIS A 121 -4.78 13.30 15.21
C HIS A 121 -4.62 12.04 16.07
N GLU A 122 -5.72 11.43 16.44
CA GLU A 122 -5.75 10.20 17.24
C GLU A 122 -5.10 9.04 16.46
N ALA A 123 -4.28 8.24 17.15
CA ALA A 123 -3.59 7.09 16.59
C ALA A 123 -4.53 5.87 16.50
N VAL A 124 -4.55 5.20 15.35
CA VAL A 124 -5.23 3.91 15.16
C VAL A 124 -4.40 2.75 15.72
N ILE A 125 -3.08 2.88 15.65
CA ILE A 125 -2.10 1.87 16.07
C ILE A 125 -1.26 2.45 17.19
N ASP A 126 -1.09 1.67 18.27
CA ASP A 126 -0.18 2.06 19.36
C ASP A 126 1.29 2.03 18.93
N GLN A 127 2.11 2.79 19.64
CA GLN A 127 3.51 2.98 19.31
C GLN A 127 4.34 1.68 19.45
N GLU A 128 3.95 0.77 20.34
CA GLU A 128 4.66 -0.48 20.58
C GLU A 128 4.49 -1.45 19.40
N LEU A 129 3.24 -1.63 18.96
CA LEU A 129 2.93 -2.44 17.78
C LEU A 129 3.57 -1.85 16.51
N TRP A 130 3.52 -0.52 16.37
CA TRP A 130 4.19 0.16 15.26
C TRP A 130 5.70 -0.15 15.24
N ASN A 131 6.40 0.05 16.35
CA ASN A 131 7.84 -0.18 16.46
C ASN A 131 8.20 -1.64 16.15
N THR A 132 7.41 -2.58 16.65
CA THR A 132 7.58 -4.01 16.38
C THR A 132 7.47 -4.29 14.88
N VAL A 133 6.45 -3.73 14.22
CA VAL A 133 6.24 -3.89 12.78
C VAL A 133 7.37 -3.26 11.96
N GLN A 134 7.85 -2.03 12.33
CA GLN A 134 8.97 -1.41 11.61
C GLN A 134 10.25 -2.25 11.73
N ARG A 135 10.60 -2.73 12.92
CA ARG A 135 11.74 -3.65 13.11
C ARG A 135 11.63 -4.89 12.22
N MET A 136 10.46 -5.54 12.19
CA MET A 136 10.25 -6.72 11.32
C MET A 136 10.34 -6.38 9.82
N LEU A 137 9.95 -5.18 9.43
CA LEU A 137 10.08 -4.72 8.03
C LEU A 137 11.53 -4.49 7.64
N GLU A 138 12.38 -4.01 8.54
CA GLU A 138 13.81 -3.83 8.34
C GLU A 138 14.54 -5.17 8.30
N GLU A 139 14.28 -6.06 9.24
CA GLU A 139 14.86 -7.41 9.28
C GLU A 139 14.53 -8.24 8.03
N LYS A 140 13.30 -8.11 7.50
CA LYS A 140 12.86 -8.78 6.28
C LYS A 140 13.28 -8.07 4.98
N ALA A 141 13.91 -6.90 5.08
CA ALA A 141 14.42 -6.18 3.91
C ALA A 141 15.61 -6.94 3.33
N LYS A 142 15.37 -7.75 2.30
CA LYS A 142 16.46 -8.38 1.53
C LYS A 142 17.19 -7.30 0.75
N PRO A 143 18.55 -7.33 0.71
CA PRO A 143 19.31 -6.44 -0.15
C PRO A 143 18.80 -6.58 -1.60
N PHE A 144 18.67 -5.45 -2.29
CA PHE A 144 18.23 -5.43 -3.67
C PHE A 144 19.24 -6.21 -4.53
N ALA A 145 18.85 -7.41 -4.95
CA ALA A 145 19.69 -8.13 -5.91
C ALA A 145 19.64 -7.38 -7.24
N THR A 146 20.76 -6.80 -7.65
CA THR A 146 20.97 -6.20 -8.99
C THR A 146 20.96 -7.31 -10.03
N GLY A 147 19.81 -7.96 -10.23
CA GLY A 147 19.62 -8.96 -11.28
C GLY A 147 19.55 -8.27 -12.64
N LYS A 148 20.13 -8.90 -13.65
CA LYS A 148 19.94 -8.46 -15.04
C LYS A 148 18.45 -8.42 -15.37
N THR A 149 17.97 -7.27 -15.82
CA THR A 149 16.58 -7.09 -16.24
C THR A 149 16.30 -7.98 -17.45
N GLY A 150 15.36 -8.91 -17.35
CA GLY A 150 15.01 -9.80 -18.47
C GLY A 150 14.45 -9.00 -19.65
N ILE A 151 14.70 -9.48 -20.88
CA ILE A 151 14.30 -8.84 -22.16
C ILE A 151 12.79 -8.51 -22.23
N PHE A 152 11.95 -9.27 -21.53
CA PHE A 152 10.50 -9.10 -21.51
C PHE A 152 9.98 -8.28 -20.32
N ALA A 153 10.87 -7.78 -19.45
CA ALA A 153 10.47 -7.01 -18.28
C ALA A 153 9.77 -5.71 -18.69
N GLY A 154 8.53 -5.53 -18.19
CA GLY A 154 7.70 -4.38 -18.50
C GLY A 154 7.09 -4.34 -19.92
N LYS A 155 7.40 -5.31 -20.78
CA LYS A 155 6.89 -5.34 -22.18
C LYS A 155 5.69 -6.25 -22.38
N VAL A 156 5.53 -7.29 -21.57
CA VAL A 156 4.46 -8.29 -21.72
C VAL A 156 3.38 -8.07 -20.69
N LYS A 157 2.13 -7.99 -21.13
CA LYS A 157 0.93 -7.86 -20.29
C LYS A 157 0.14 -9.15 -20.29
N CYS A 158 -0.52 -9.43 -19.16
CA CYS A 158 -1.45 -10.57 -19.04
C CYS A 158 -2.74 -10.25 -19.80
N ALA A 159 -3.16 -11.14 -20.68
CA ALA A 159 -4.41 -10.97 -21.45
C ALA A 159 -5.66 -10.94 -20.54
N GLY A 160 -5.63 -11.64 -19.40
CA GLY A 160 -6.79 -11.72 -18.50
C GLY A 160 -6.95 -10.51 -17.55
N CYS A 161 -5.86 -9.83 -17.14
CA CYS A 161 -5.93 -8.75 -16.16
C CYS A 161 -5.20 -7.45 -16.56
N GLY A 162 -4.58 -7.40 -17.75
CA GLY A 162 -3.89 -6.23 -18.28
C GLY A 162 -2.58 -5.82 -17.57
N TYR A 163 -2.20 -6.49 -16.48
CA TYR A 163 -0.98 -6.16 -15.73
C TYR A 163 0.27 -6.77 -16.38
N HIS A 164 1.41 -6.11 -16.13
CA HIS A 164 2.70 -6.62 -16.58
C HIS A 164 3.03 -7.98 -15.98
N MET A 165 3.45 -8.89 -16.81
CA MET A 165 3.92 -10.21 -16.39
C MET A 165 5.34 -10.11 -15.82
N ARG A 166 5.63 -10.94 -14.81
CA ARG A 166 6.96 -11.06 -14.20
C ARG A 166 7.70 -12.25 -14.79
N SER A 167 8.95 -12.02 -15.19
CA SER A 167 9.86 -13.11 -15.54
C SER A 167 10.38 -13.78 -14.26
N THR A 168 10.26 -15.09 -14.20
CA THR A 168 10.85 -15.92 -13.15
C THR A 168 11.72 -17.00 -13.80
N LYS A 169 12.91 -17.25 -13.21
CA LYS A 169 13.79 -18.33 -13.63
C LYS A 169 13.63 -19.52 -12.68
N THR A 170 13.40 -20.70 -13.21
CA THR A 170 13.41 -21.95 -12.45
C THR A 170 14.35 -22.91 -13.16
N LYS A 171 15.46 -23.28 -12.51
CA LYS A 171 16.59 -23.99 -13.14
C LYS A 171 17.06 -23.20 -14.37
N ASP A 172 17.00 -23.79 -15.55
CA ASP A 172 17.46 -23.18 -16.82
C ASP A 172 16.33 -22.61 -17.70
N ARG A 173 15.10 -22.60 -17.19
CA ARG A 173 13.93 -22.11 -17.94
C ARG A 173 13.39 -20.82 -17.37
N TYR A 174 13.01 -19.90 -18.29
CA TYR A 174 12.33 -18.66 -17.95
C TYR A 174 10.83 -18.81 -18.15
N TYR A 175 10.08 -18.32 -17.18
CA TYR A 175 8.61 -18.32 -17.23
C TYR A 175 8.10 -16.89 -17.04
N LEU A 176 7.04 -16.55 -17.77
CA LEU A 176 6.28 -15.33 -17.52
C LEU A 176 5.08 -15.68 -16.63
N LYS A 177 5.00 -15.04 -15.46
CA LYS A 177 3.92 -15.25 -14.51
C LYS A 177 3.11 -13.97 -14.33
N CYS A 178 1.78 -14.10 -14.34
CA CYS A 178 0.89 -13.02 -13.99
C CYS A 178 0.97 -12.74 -12.49
N ALA A 179 1.21 -11.49 -12.11
CA ALA A 179 1.30 -11.10 -10.70
C ALA A 179 -0.04 -11.26 -9.95
N THR A 180 -1.17 -11.24 -10.66
CA THR A 180 -2.52 -11.34 -10.08
C THR A 180 -2.96 -12.78 -9.83
N HIS A 181 -2.39 -13.76 -10.55
CA HIS A 181 -2.79 -15.17 -10.44
C HIS A 181 -2.64 -15.77 -9.03
N HIS A 182 -1.70 -15.25 -8.22
CA HIS A 182 -1.49 -15.73 -6.85
C HIS A 182 -2.43 -15.11 -5.81
N ILE A 183 -3.22 -14.11 -6.22
CA ILE A 183 -4.10 -13.35 -5.33
C ILE A 183 -5.57 -13.76 -5.55
N ALA A 184 -5.88 -14.30 -6.72
CA ALA A 184 -7.24 -14.64 -7.16
C ALA A 184 -7.59 -16.14 -7.08
N LYS A 185 -6.73 -16.95 -6.45
CA LYS A 185 -7.00 -18.37 -6.17
C LYS A 185 -7.08 -18.63 -4.70
#